data_772bdc683f9df6fb28c0a6d5331840ea
#
_entry.id   772bdc683f9df6fb28c0a6d5331840ea
#
_cell.length_a   1.000
_cell.length_b   1.000
_cell.length_c   1.000
_cell.angle_alpha   90.00
_cell.angle_beta   90.00
_cell.angle_gamma   90.00
#
_symmetry.space_group_name_H-M   'P 1'
#
loop_
_entity.id
_entity.type
_entity.pdbx_description
1 polymer ?
#
loop_
_entity_poly.entity_id
_entity_poly.type
_entity_poly.pdbx_seq_one_letter_code
_entity_poly.pdbx_strand_id
1 'polypeptide(L)'
;MKKKERDWKFIIGMVVLIAIFAVMGGAFWNMVGEQAQLVKAEEQQQEANAIPAIYIETGEFLKTGIFVNTKNGAIFSAKVPEEGIYNKKGKLISDDVLENGDEVKIYGDGIMLESFPGQYPGVTKIQRTGRASLEETQEYENLVNGMMKPVAVQ
;
A
#
# COMPACT_ATOMS: atom_id res chain seq x y z
N MET A 1 -55.44 -43.65 -2.13
CA MET A 1 -54.11 -43.87 -2.77
C MET A 1 -53.51 -42.60 -3.40
N LYS A 2 -54.25 -41.68 -3.99
CA LYS A 2 -53.68 -40.46 -4.65
C LYS A 2 -52.97 -39.46 -3.73
N LYS A 3 -53.28 -39.37 -2.44
CA LYS A 3 -52.66 -38.40 -1.51
C LYS A 3 -51.21 -38.74 -1.17
N LYS A 4 -50.92 -40.04 -0.97
CA LYS A 4 -49.58 -40.53 -0.61
C LYS A 4 -48.54 -40.35 -1.76
N GLU A 5 -48.99 -40.43 -3.01
CA GLU A 5 -48.14 -40.29 -4.19
C GLU A 5 -47.78 -38.83 -4.44
N ARG A 6 -48.66 -37.88 -4.11
CA ARG A 6 -48.43 -36.45 -4.20
C ARG A 6 -47.40 -35.96 -3.16
N ASP A 7 -47.49 -36.51 -1.95
CA ASP A 7 -46.55 -36.16 -0.87
C ASP A 7 -45.11 -36.65 -1.19
N TRP A 8 -44.98 -37.81 -1.82
CA TRP A 8 -43.68 -38.36 -2.25
C TRP A 8 -43.02 -37.50 -3.34
N LYS A 9 -43.76 -37.04 -4.32
CA LYS A 9 -43.24 -36.15 -5.38
C LYS A 9 -42.82 -34.80 -4.82
N PHE A 10 -43.54 -34.28 -3.84
CA PHE A 10 -43.13 -33.04 -3.14
C PHE A 10 -41.85 -33.21 -2.34
N ILE A 11 -41.69 -34.34 -1.64
CA ILE A 11 -40.48 -34.65 -0.88
C ILE A 11 -39.26 -34.78 -1.81
N ILE A 12 -39.42 -35.50 -2.94
CA ILE A 12 -38.33 -35.62 -3.95
C ILE A 12 -37.96 -34.24 -4.49
N GLY A 13 -38.95 -33.44 -4.85
CA GLY A 13 -38.69 -32.07 -5.32
C GLY A 13 -37.89 -31.21 -4.35
N MET A 14 -38.26 -31.30 -3.05
CA MET A 14 -37.57 -30.58 -1.98
C MET A 14 -36.12 -31.06 -1.77
N VAL A 15 -35.88 -32.36 -1.82
CA VAL A 15 -34.54 -32.95 -1.69
C VAL A 15 -33.66 -32.56 -2.86
N VAL A 16 -34.17 -32.55 -4.09
CA VAL A 16 -33.44 -32.10 -5.28
C VAL A 16 -33.11 -30.63 -5.17
N LEU A 17 -34.03 -29.78 -4.69
CA LEU A 17 -33.81 -28.34 -4.52
C LEU A 17 -32.72 -28.06 -3.47
N ILE A 18 -32.72 -28.77 -2.36
CA ILE A 18 -31.70 -28.68 -1.31
C ILE A 18 -30.31 -29.11 -1.88
N ALA A 19 -30.26 -30.19 -2.68
CA ALA A 19 -29.03 -30.65 -3.29
C ALA A 19 -28.47 -29.61 -4.25
N ILE A 20 -29.31 -28.95 -5.05
CA ILE A 20 -28.89 -27.87 -5.95
C ILE A 20 -28.31 -26.69 -5.16
N PHE A 21 -28.99 -26.27 -4.09
CA PHE A 21 -28.47 -25.19 -3.23
C PHE A 21 -27.15 -25.56 -2.56
N ALA A 22 -26.96 -26.79 -2.13
CA ALA A 22 -25.72 -27.26 -1.53
C ALA A 22 -24.55 -27.22 -2.53
N VAL A 23 -24.78 -27.65 -3.78
CA VAL A 23 -23.76 -27.60 -4.84
C VAL A 23 -23.44 -26.17 -5.25
N MET A 24 -24.44 -25.32 -5.44
CA MET A 24 -24.24 -23.91 -5.80
C MET A 24 -23.59 -23.13 -4.65
N GLY A 25 -23.98 -23.40 -3.40
CA GLY A 25 -23.35 -22.81 -2.22
C GLY A 25 -21.88 -23.19 -2.09
N GLY A 26 -21.55 -24.48 -2.29
CA GLY A 26 -20.15 -24.94 -2.25
C GLY A 26 -19.26 -24.29 -3.32
N ALA A 27 -19.74 -24.19 -4.55
CA ALA A 27 -19.02 -23.51 -5.62
C ALA A 27 -18.82 -22.01 -5.34
N PHE A 28 -19.85 -21.36 -4.80
CA PHE A 28 -19.76 -19.94 -4.41
C PHE A 28 -18.74 -19.70 -3.29
N TRP A 29 -18.74 -20.55 -2.25
CA TRP A 29 -17.76 -20.46 -1.16
C TRP A 29 -16.33 -20.70 -1.63
N ASN A 30 -16.11 -21.67 -2.54
CA ASN A 30 -14.79 -21.88 -3.12
C ASN A 30 -14.31 -20.68 -3.92
N MET A 31 -15.16 -20.09 -4.75
CA MET A 31 -14.82 -18.91 -5.55
C MET A 31 -14.49 -17.69 -4.67
N VAL A 32 -15.26 -17.46 -3.60
CA VAL A 32 -14.99 -16.37 -2.65
C VAL A 32 -13.68 -16.63 -1.87
N GLY A 33 -13.41 -17.87 -1.49
CA GLY A 33 -12.15 -18.25 -0.83
C GLY A 33 -10.92 -18.04 -1.71
N GLU A 34 -11.00 -18.36 -2.99
CA GLU A 34 -9.91 -18.19 -3.95
C GLU A 34 -9.63 -16.71 -4.20
N GLN A 35 -10.66 -15.90 -4.37
CA GLN A 35 -10.50 -14.44 -4.50
C GLN A 35 -9.91 -13.79 -3.25
N ALA A 36 -10.30 -14.22 -2.07
CA ALA A 36 -9.74 -13.72 -0.82
C ALA A 36 -8.25 -14.09 -0.66
N GLN A 37 -7.82 -15.23 -1.19
CA GLN A 37 -6.40 -15.61 -1.18
C GLN A 37 -5.58 -14.79 -2.18
N LEU A 38 -6.11 -14.51 -3.36
CA LEU A 38 -5.46 -13.66 -4.36
C LEU A 38 -5.26 -12.24 -3.83
N VAL A 39 -6.30 -11.63 -3.25
CA VAL A 39 -6.20 -10.30 -2.63
C VAL A 39 -5.14 -10.26 -1.54
N LYS A 40 -5.10 -11.27 -0.66
CA LYS A 40 -4.07 -11.36 0.39
C LYS A 40 -2.67 -11.53 -0.18
N ALA A 41 -2.50 -12.28 -1.26
CA ALA A 41 -1.21 -12.46 -1.91
C ALA A 41 -0.71 -11.15 -2.54
N GLU A 42 -1.61 -10.39 -3.18
CA GLU A 42 -1.29 -9.07 -3.74
C GLU A 42 -0.92 -8.06 -2.65
N GLU A 43 -1.68 -8.02 -1.55
CA GLU A 43 -1.37 -7.17 -0.40
C GLU A 43 -0.02 -7.51 0.23
N GLN A 44 0.31 -8.80 0.37
CA GLN A 44 1.59 -9.24 0.90
C GLN A 44 2.74 -8.89 -0.04
N GLN A 45 2.55 -8.99 -1.33
CA GLN A 45 3.56 -8.63 -2.32
C GLN A 45 3.78 -7.11 -2.37
N GLN A 46 2.72 -6.32 -2.28
CA GLN A 46 2.83 -4.86 -2.13
C GLN A 46 3.56 -4.47 -0.85
N GLU A 47 3.25 -5.11 0.27
CA GLU A 47 3.93 -4.85 1.55
C GLU A 47 5.42 -5.23 1.49
N ALA A 48 5.77 -6.34 0.83
CA ALA A 48 7.16 -6.76 0.65
C ALA A 48 7.97 -5.79 -0.22
N ASN A 49 7.34 -5.15 -1.20
CA ASN A 49 7.96 -4.20 -2.12
C ASN A 49 7.92 -2.76 -1.62
N ALA A 50 7.24 -2.49 -0.51
CA ALA A 50 7.17 -1.15 0.05
C ALA A 50 8.56 -0.64 0.46
N ILE A 51 8.85 0.61 0.10
CA ILE A 51 10.09 1.29 0.45
C ILE A 51 9.88 2.00 1.79
N PRO A 52 10.55 1.56 2.88
CA PRO A 52 10.55 2.30 4.13
C PRO A 52 11.46 3.52 3.98
N ALA A 53 10.97 4.69 4.34
CA ALA A 53 11.70 5.94 4.18
C ALA A 53 11.35 6.93 5.29
N ILE A 54 12.21 7.93 5.45
CA ILE A 54 11.96 9.13 6.25
C ILE A 54 11.79 10.29 5.28
N TYR A 55 10.74 11.07 5.52
CA TYR A 55 10.50 12.31 4.80
C TYR A 55 11.37 13.43 5.37
N ILE A 56 12.10 14.11 4.49
CA ILE A 56 12.92 15.26 4.84
C ILE A 56 12.40 16.49 4.08
N GLU A 57 12.05 17.50 4.83
CA GLU A 57 11.61 18.76 4.28
C GLU A 57 12.82 19.58 3.77
N THR A 58 12.83 19.89 2.48
CA THR A 58 13.85 20.75 1.87
C THR A 58 13.16 21.93 1.19
N GLY A 59 13.63 23.16 1.48
CA GLY A 59 13.02 24.38 0.96
C GLY A 59 12.91 24.49 -0.57
N GLU A 60 13.73 23.76 -1.31
CA GLU A 60 13.74 23.78 -2.77
C GLU A 60 12.75 22.78 -3.42
N PHE A 61 12.30 21.78 -2.68
CA PHE A 61 11.51 20.68 -3.20
C PHE A 61 10.06 20.62 -2.67
N LEU A 62 9.49 21.77 -2.33
CA LEU A 62 8.15 21.90 -1.74
C LEU A 62 7.00 21.22 -2.51
N LYS A 63 7.22 20.83 -3.77
CA LYS A 63 6.20 20.15 -4.59
C LYS A 63 6.45 18.66 -4.77
N THR A 64 7.67 18.20 -4.54
CA THR A 64 8.05 16.79 -4.59
C THR A 64 8.76 16.46 -3.30
N GLY A 65 8.18 15.62 -2.46
CA GLY A 65 8.81 15.21 -1.20
C GLY A 65 10.20 14.60 -1.43
N ILE A 66 11.15 14.88 -0.54
CA ILE A 66 12.43 14.18 -0.48
C ILE A 66 12.34 13.10 0.58
N PHE A 67 12.75 11.91 0.20
CA PHE A 67 12.73 10.73 1.04
C PHE A 67 14.11 10.10 1.11
N VAL A 68 14.45 9.59 2.28
CA VAL A 68 15.66 8.77 2.48
C VAL A 68 15.23 7.36 2.83
N ASN A 69 15.61 6.40 1.99
CA ASN A 69 15.33 4.99 2.23
C ASN A 69 16.11 4.51 3.46
N THR A 70 15.40 4.08 4.50
CA THR A 70 16.02 3.68 5.77
C THR A 70 16.80 2.36 5.71
N LYS A 71 16.63 1.57 4.64
CA LYS A 71 17.37 0.32 4.46
C LYS A 71 18.76 0.54 3.85
N ASN A 72 18.93 1.52 2.99
CA ASN A 72 20.17 1.69 2.22
C ASN A 72 20.66 3.14 2.10
N GLY A 73 19.98 4.11 2.70
CA GLY A 73 20.35 5.53 2.67
C GLY A 73 20.13 6.22 1.31
N ALA A 74 19.50 5.58 0.35
CA ALA A 74 19.25 6.17 -0.95
C ALA A 74 18.29 7.37 -0.84
N ILE A 75 18.66 8.49 -1.46
CA ILE A 75 17.87 9.72 -1.49
C ILE A 75 17.08 9.77 -2.78
N PHE A 76 15.78 10.00 -2.69
CA PHE A 76 14.91 10.08 -3.85
C PHE A 76 13.75 11.05 -3.62
N SER A 77 13.19 11.52 -4.72
CA SER A 77 11.94 12.28 -4.73
C SER A 77 10.77 11.38 -5.12
N ALA A 78 9.61 11.62 -4.52
CA ALA A 78 8.38 10.95 -4.86
C ALA A 78 7.22 11.94 -4.75
N LYS A 79 6.28 11.87 -5.70
CA LYS A 79 5.08 12.69 -5.66
C LYS A 79 4.08 12.07 -4.68
N VAL A 80 3.56 12.87 -3.76
CA VAL A 80 2.44 12.43 -2.93
C VAL A 80 1.22 12.22 -3.83
N PRO A 81 0.53 11.08 -3.75
CA PRO A 81 -0.69 10.84 -4.52
C PRO A 81 -1.77 11.89 -4.25
N GLU A 82 -2.60 12.17 -5.27
CA GLU A 82 -3.65 13.19 -5.16
C GLU A 82 -4.73 12.85 -4.13
N GLU A 83 -4.94 11.55 -3.89
CA GLU A 83 -5.85 11.08 -2.86
C GLU A 83 -5.37 11.42 -1.44
N GLY A 84 -4.08 11.73 -1.26
CA GLY A 84 -3.46 12.02 0.02
C GLY A 84 -2.62 10.87 0.57
N ILE A 85 -2.34 10.92 1.87
CA ILE A 85 -1.55 9.91 2.58
C ILE A 85 -2.40 9.09 3.52
N TYR A 86 -1.93 7.92 3.89
CA TYR A 86 -2.60 7.01 4.82
C TYR A 86 -1.92 7.05 6.18
N ASN A 87 -2.68 6.98 7.25
CA ASN A 87 -2.13 6.82 8.59
C ASN A 87 -1.68 5.36 8.86
N LYS A 88 -1.07 5.13 10.02
CA LYS A 88 -0.62 3.81 10.47
C LYS A 88 -1.72 2.72 10.47
N LYS A 89 -2.99 3.11 10.60
CA LYS A 89 -4.14 2.21 10.58
C LYS A 89 -4.70 1.97 9.17
N GLY A 90 -4.06 2.52 8.14
CA GLY A 90 -4.52 2.42 6.75
C GLY A 90 -5.71 3.31 6.42
N LYS A 91 -6.04 4.31 7.27
CA LYS A 91 -7.08 5.29 6.98
C LYS A 91 -6.48 6.46 6.19
N LEU A 92 -7.14 6.83 5.09
CA LEU A 92 -6.78 7.99 4.29
C LEU A 92 -6.89 9.28 5.11
N ILE A 93 -5.88 10.13 4.99
CA ILE A 93 -5.82 11.47 5.59
C ILE A 93 -5.67 12.44 4.43
N SER A 94 -6.79 13.05 4.00
CA SER A 94 -6.85 13.82 2.74
C SER A 94 -6.06 15.11 2.74
N ASP A 95 -5.94 15.75 3.89
CA ASP A 95 -5.36 17.11 4.01
C ASP A 95 -4.06 17.10 4.81
N ASP A 96 -3.49 15.95 5.03
CA ASP A 96 -2.30 15.86 5.85
C ASP A 96 -1.05 16.02 4.99
N VAL A 97 -0.22 16.91 5.41
CA VAL A 97 1.10 17.16 4.83
C VAL A 97 2.10 16.34 5.61
N LEU A 98 3.03 15.71 4.91
CA LEU A 98 4.16 15.07 5.57
C LEU A 98 4.98 16.15 6.28
N GLU A 99 5.34 15.87 7.51
CA GLU A 99 6.20 16.72 8.31
C GLU A 99 7.62 16.14 8.33
N ASN A 100 8.59 17.01 8.50
CA ASN A 100 9.99 16.63 8.60
C ASN A 100 10.22 15.57 9.69
N GLY A 101 10.86 14.45 9.30
CA GLY A 101 11.07 13.30 10.16
C GLY A 101 9.91 12.29 10.19
N ASP A 102 8.88 12.45 9.38
CA ASP A 102 7.84 11.43 9.27
C ASP A 102 8.39 10.14 8.66
N GLU A 103 8.21 9.04 9.38
CA GLU A 103 8.49 7.70 8.87
C GLU A 103 7.32 7.23 7.99
N VAL A 104 7.65 6.76 6.81
CA VAL A 104 6.65 6.33 5.82
C VAL A 104 7.01 5.00 5.19
N LYS A 105 5.98 4.31 4.69
CA LYS A 105 6.10 3.25 3.69
C LYS A 105 5.55 3.77 2.36
N ILE A 106 6.34 3.66 1.31
CA ILE A 106 5.98 4.10 -0.03
C ILE A 106 5.75 2.87 -0.89
N TYR A 107 4.56 2.77 -1.45
CA TYR A 107 4.10 1.69 -2.32
C TYR A 107 4.04 2.18 -3.76
N GLY A 108 4.37 1.31 -4.70
CA GLY A 108 4.33 1.64 -6.12
C GLY A 108 4.83 0.48 -6.98
N ASP A 109 5.17 0.80 -8.22
CA ASP A 109 5.61 -0.18 -9.23
C ASP A 109 7.05 -0.71 -9.03
N GLY A 110 7.82 -0.13 -8.10
CA GLY A 110 9.21 -0.50 -7.82
C GLY A 110 10.23 0.09 -8.79
N ILE A 111 9.81 0.93 -9.74
CA ILE A 111 10.69 1.49 -10.75
C ILE A 111 11.25 2.84 -10.27
N MET A 112 12.54 2.84 -9.94
CA MET A 112 13.28 4.05 -9.58
C MET A 112 14.07 4.55 -10.80
N LEU A 113 13.89 5.82 -11.17
CA LEU A 113 14.68 6.45 -12.21
C LEU A 113 16.05 6.83 -11.67
N GLU A 114 17.10 6.51 -12.45
CA GLU A 114 18.47 6.87 -12.14
C GLU A 114 18.70 8.36 -12.42
N SER A 115 18.54 9.17 -11.38
CA SER A 115 18.84 10.61 -11.36
C SER A 115 19.39 10.99 -10.00
N PHE A 116 19.78 12.22 -9.80
CA PHE A 116 20.20 12.70 -8.49
C PHE A 116 19.43 13.97 -8.10
N PRO A 117 18.62 13.92 -7.04
CA PRO A 117 18.17 12.72 -6.31
C PRO A 117 17.44 11.73 -7.22
N GLY A 118 17.37 10.46 -6.82
CA GLY A 118 16.55 9.45 -7.51
C GLY A 118 15.10 9.92 -7.65
N GLN A 119 14.35 9.40 -8.62
CA GLN A 119 12.93 9.73 -8.76
C GLN A 119 12.10 8.46 -8.75
N TYR A 120 11.02 8.46 -7.96
CA TYR A 120 10.07 7.37 -7.91
C TYR A 120 8.70 7.85 -8.43
N PRO A 121 8.48 7.80 -9.77
CA PRO A 121 7.26 8.32 -10.38
C PRO A 121 6.04 7.43 -10.17
N GLY A 122 6.23 6.12 -10.03
CA GLY A 122 5.20 5.11 -9.94
C GLY A 122 4.59 4.93 -8.54
N VAL A 123 4.59 5.97 -7.70
CA VAL A 123 3.99 5.90 -6.36
C VAL A 123 2.48 5.80 -6.45
N THR A 124 1.92 4.77 -5.81
CA THR A 124 0.46 4.54 -5.73
C THR A 124 -0.10 4.86 -4.35
N LYS A 125 0.72 4.74 -3.28
CA LYS A 125 0.28 4.98 -1.91
C LYS A 125 1.47 5.39 -1.04
N ILE A 126 1.26 6.33 -0.14
CA ILE A 126 2.18 6.66 0.96
C ILE A 126 1.45 6.44 2.27
N GLN A 127 2.06 5.68 3.17
CA GLN A 127 1.51 5.41 4.50
C GLN A 127 2.47 5.90 5.57
N ARG A 128 2.03 6.84 6.40
CA ARG A 128 2.78 7.29 7.58
C ARG A 128 2.74 6.20 8.65
N THR A 129 3.91 5.73 9.08
CA THR A 129 4.07 4.64 10.05
C THR A 129 4.49 5.13 11.43
N GLY A 130 5.16 6.27 11.49
CA GLY A 130 5.67 6.84 12.73
C GLY A 130 6.31 8.20 12.53
N ARG A 131 7.18 8.56 13.44
CA ARG A 131 8.05 9.71 13.37
C ARG A 131 9.41 9.33 13.98
N ALA A 132 10.46 9.64 13.26
CA ALA A 132 11.83 9.48 13.70
C ALA A 132 12.15 10.38 14.91
N SER A 133 13.17 10.03 15.67
CA SER A 133 13.70 10.89 16.70
C SER A 133 14.30 12.18 16.10
N LEU A 134 14.43 13.21 16.92
CA LEU A 134 15.08 14.47 16.50
C LEU A 134 16.53 14.23 16.02
N GLU A 135 17.26 13.38 16.72
CA GLU A 135 18.64 13.05 16.40
C GLU A 135 18.74 12.34 15.03
N GLU A 136 17.91 11.35 14.81
CA GLU A 136 17.83 10.61 13.55
C GLU A 136 17.38 11.52 12.38
N THR A 137 16.39 12.38 12.61
CA THR A 137 15.95 13.37 11.62
C THR A 137 17.08 14.29 11.22
N GLN A 138 17.84 14.82 12.17
CA GLN A 138 19.01 15.69 11.90
C GLN A 138 20.11 14.96 11.14
N GLU A 139 20.33 13.67 11.39
CA GLU A 139 21.30 12.87 10.65
C GLU A 139 20.91 12.80 9.16
N TYR A 140 19.63 12.49 8.88
CA TYR A 140 19.15 12.44 7.50
C TYR A 140 19.09 13.82 6.82
N GLU A 141 18.75 14.88 7.55
CA GLU A 141 18.84 16.26 7.04
C GLU A 141 20.27 16.60 6.61
N ASN A 142 21.26 16.27 7.44
CA ASN A 142 22.66 16.50 7.14
C ASN A 142 23.10 15.70 5.91
N LEU A 143 22.64 14.45 5.79
CA LEU A 143 22.90 13.61 4.62
C LEU A 143 22.33 14.23 3.35
N VAL A 144 21.07 14.65 3.36
CA VAL A 144 20.40 15.30 2.22
C VAL A 144 21.10 16.59 1.85
N ASN A 145 21.31 17.48 2.83
CA ASN A 145 21.96 18.77 2.62
C ASN A 145 23.41 18.63 2.14
N GLY A 146 24.14 17.61 2.62
CA GLY A 146 25.51 17.33 2.19
C GLY A 146 25.58 16.90 0.73
N MET A 147 24.62 16.12 0.29
CA MET A 147 24.58 15.63 -1.10
C MET A 147 23.98 16.62 -2.09
N MET A 148 23.10 17.52 -1.64
CA MET A 148 22.40 18.50 -2.49
C MET A 148 23.13 19.85 -2.61
N LYS A 149 24.24 20.06 -1.88
CA LYS A 149 25.06 21.26 -2.09
C LYS A 149 25.73 21.19 -3.45
N PRO A 150 25.59 22.24 -4.29
CA PRO A 150 26.32 22.30 -5.52
C PRO A 150 27.84 22.24 -5.20
N VAL A 151 28.55 21.34 -5.87
CA VAL A 151 30.00 21.32 -5.81
C VAL A 151 30.45 22.67 -6.38
N ALA A 152 30.99 23.55 -5.54
CA ALA A 152 31.61 24.78 -6.01
C ALA A 152 32.75 24.39 -6.94
N VAL A 153 32.55 24.56 -8.25
CA VAL A 153 33.62 24.41 -9.25
C VAL A 153 34.57 25.58 -9.03
N GLN A 154 35.74 25.28 -8.47
CA GLN A 154 36.86 26.20 -8.37
C GLN A 154 37.55 26.33 -9.73
#